data_0ee0a45f24554344629a282d0c0f38ee
#
_entry.id   0ee0a45f24554344629a282d0c0f38ee
#
_cell.length_a   1.000
_cell.length_b   1.000
_cell.length_c   1.000
_cell.angle_alpha   90.00
_cell.angle_beta   90.00
_cell.angle_gamma   90.00
#
_symmetry.space_group_name_H-M   'P 1'
#
loop_
_entity.id
_entity.type
_entity.pdbx_description
1 polymer ?
#
loop_
_entity_poly.entity_id
_entity_poly.type
_entity_poly.pdbx_seq_one_letter_code
_entity_poly.pdbx_strand_id
1 'polypeptide(L)'
;MAPTRLKDRVVAVAADAEAARLRGELTALRKKYEAALGQLDREKQAHESLTSLAGIKPKKIARSRSEGGKRPEATAILVLSDWHVEEYVDPATNVPGNEYTLDIADRRIKQLVQRASMLIEHEKSLTNIRRIVVAALGDFVTGHIHDDLVETTQLAPLAATRWAGERLGGVIDAMAEIAPVLVPTASGNHGRTTLKPRIATENEHSFEQHLYLTMAAAEKRKHVQWQVGKGYLNIVDLDGFLVRFSHGHALRFGGGVGGLTIPANKAIANWNISRRVSLDVFGHWHCFSWLPYRFVANGSLIGHNAFADRIKAEYQPPSQSLIVVDHDHNRVTKVLPIFVS
;
A
#
# COMPACT_ATOMS: atom_id res chain seq x y z
N MET A 1 83.31 47.27 -20.93
CA MET A 1 82.41 46.09 -20.76
C MET A 1 82.52 45.21 -22.01
N ALA A 2 83.05 44.01 -21.91
CA ALA A 2 83.17 43.10 -23.06
C ALA A 2 81.78 42.55 -23.43
N PRO A 3 81.43 42.42 -24.70
CA PRO A 3 80.16 41.91 -25.12
C PRO A 3 80.02 40.42 -24.79
N THR A 4 79.15 40.04 -23.90
CA THR A 4 78.76 38.64 -23.60
C THR A 4 78.49 37.94 -24.90
N ARG A 5 79.25 36.83 -25.21
CA ARG A 5 79.10 36.11 -26.47
C ARG A 5 77.72 35.56 -26.61
N LEU A 6 77.13 35.60 -27.78
CA LEU A 6 75.73 35.15 -28.10
C LEU A 6 75.49 33.70 -27.59
N LYS A 7 76.50 32.84 -27.62
CA LYS A 7 76.44 31.48 -27.06
C LYS A 7 76.18 31.44 -25.57
N ASP A 8 76.79 32.34 -24.77
CA ASP A 8 76.58 32.39 -23.32
C ASP A 8 75.10 32.83 -22.95
N ARG A 9 74.52 33.71 -23.75
CA ARG A 9 73.14 34.13 -23.62
C ARG A 9 72.13 32.99 -23.97
N VAL A 10 72.45 32.22 -25.02
CA VAL A 10 71.63 31.07 -25.40
C VAL A 10 71.60 29.97 -24.33
N VAL A 11 72.78 29.68 -23.78
CA VAL A 11 72.94 28.71 -22.68
C VAL A 11 72.21 29.16 -21.41
N ALA A 12 72.27 30.45 -21.05
CA ALA A 12 71.60 31.00 -19.89
C ALA A 12 70.02 30.91 -20.08
N VAL A 13 69.48 31.29 -21.26
CA VAL A 13 68.09 31.17 -21.55
C VAL A 13 67.62 29.73 -21.53
N ALA A 14 68.41 28.79 -22.06
CA ALA A 14 68.06 27.35 -22.00
C ALA A 14 68.06 26.82 -20.57
N ALA A 15 69.04 27.25 -19.72
CA ALA A 15 69.03 26.87 -18.31
C ALA A 15 67.83 27.46 -17.50
N ASP A 16 67.47 28.70 -17.78
CA ASP A 16 66.32 29.32 -17.14
C ASP A 16 64.99 28.63 -17.56
N ALA A 17 64.90 28.25 -18.82
CA ALA A 17 63.68 27.51 -19.31
C ALA A 17 63.57 26.10 -18.66
N GLU A 18 64.72 25.41 -18.55
CA GLU A 18 64.80 24.09 -17.86
C GLU A 18 64.52 24.24 -16.37
N ALA A 19 65.00 25.26 -15.69
CA ALA A 19 64.72 25.55 -14.29
C ALA A 19 63.23 25.87 -14.09
N ALA A 20 62.58 26.59 -15.00
CA ALA A 20 61.17 26.88 -14.96
C ALA A 20 60.30 25.59 -15.14
N ARG A 21 60.72 24.72 -16.07
CA ARG A 21 60.06 23.39 -16.27
C ARG A 21 60.14 22.53 -15.01
N LEU A 22 61.35 22.38 -14.44
CA LEU A 22 61.58 21.60 -13.22
C LEU A 22 60.82 22.14 -12.01
N ARG A 23 60.67 23.46 -11.86
CA ARG A 23 59.84 24.06 -10.82
C ARG A 23 58.35 23.73 -11.02
N GLY A 24 57.89 23.73 -12.25
CA GLY A 24 56.52 23.32 -12.61
C GLY A 24 56.26 21.86 -12.25
N GLU A 25 57.19 20.97 -12.64
CA GLU A 25 57.08 19.53 -12.31
C GLU A 25 57.14 19.27 -10.80
N LEU A 26 57.99 19.97 -10.07
CA LEU A 26 58.07 19.89 -8.60
C LEU A 26 56.77 20.34 -7.93
N THR A 27 56.17 21.41 -8.41
CA THR A 27 54.89 21.91 -7.90
C THR A 27 53.73 20.93 -8.15
N ALA A 28 53.72 20.33 -9.34
CA ALA A 28 52.74 19.31 -9.69
C ALA A 28 52.91 18.03 -8.86
N LEU A 29 54.13 17.63 -8.61
CA LEU A 29 54.46 16.47 -7.79
C LEU A 29 54.10 16.70 -6.31
N ARG A 30 54.37 17.88 -5.76
CA ARG A 30 53.96 18.26 -4.41
C ARG A 30 52.47 18.18 -4.25
N LYS A 31 51.67 18.71 -5.20
CA LYS A 31 50.19 18.66 -5.19
C LYS A 31 49.69 17.21 -5.21
N LYS A 32 50.31 16.35 -6.01
CA LYS A 32 49.99 14.90 -6.05
C LYS A 32 50.28 14.22 -4.73
N TYR A 33 51.42 14.54 -4.13
CA TYR A 33 51.84 13.98 -2.84
C TYR A 33 50.88 14.39 -1.70
N GLU A 34 50.52 15.66 -1.63
CA GLU A 34 49.55 16.16 -0.64
C GLU A 34 48.17 15.51 -0.80
N ALA A 35 47.73 15.34 -2.05
CA ALA A 35 46.47 14.62 -2.33
C ALA A 35 46.50 13.14 -1.89
N ALA A 36 47.66 12.47 -2.12
CA ALA A 36 47.84 11.08 -1.69
C ALA A 36 47.89 10.94 -0.16
N LEU A 37 48.56 11.89 0.53
CA LEU A 37 48.54 11.92 2.01
C LEU A 37 47.13 12.11 2.55
N GLY A 38 46.35 13.04 1.99
CA GLY A 38 44.97 13.26 2.42
C GLY A 38 44.03 12.06 2.14
N GLN A 39 44.35 11.26 1.12
CA GLN A 39 43.67 10.01 0.87
C GLN A 39 44.04 8.94 1.89
N LEU A 40 45.32 8.79 2.20
CA LEU A 40 45.79 7.84 3.20
C LEU A 40 45.23 8.12 4.59
N ASP A 41 45.14 9.39 4.98
CA ASP A 41 44.54 9.78 6.27
C ASP A 41 43.05 9.42 6.34
N ARG A 42 42.30 9.63 5.26
CA ARG A 42 40.90 9.22 5.19
C ARG A 42 40.75 7.70 5.29
N GLU A 43 41.58 6.94 4.60
CA GLU A 43 41.56 5.48 4.68
C GLU A 43 41.95 4.96 6.07
N LYS A 44 42.93 5.59 6.73
CA LYS A 44 43.26 5.27 8.14
C LYS A 44 42.10 5.53 9.09
N GLN A 45 41.47 6.70 8.98
CA GLN A 45 40.31 7.03 9.81
C GLN A 45 39.12 6.08 9.59
N ALA A 46 38.84 5.71 8.32
CA ALA A 46 37.84 4.70 7.99
C ALA A 46 38.18 3.32 8.57
N HIS A 47 39.47 2.91 8.47
CA HIS A 47 39.95 1.65 9.04
C HIS A 47 39.87 1.62 10.56
N GLU A 48 40.28 2.70 11.25
CA GLU A 48 40.17 2.83 12.70
C GLU A 48 38.70 2.79 13.16
N SER A 49 37.82 3.46 12.43
CA SER A 49 36.36 3.39 12.69
C SER A 49 35.81 1.97 12.56
N LEU A 50 36.15 1.25 11.50
CA LEU A 50 35.75 -0.15 11.29
C LEU A 50 36.35 -1.08 12.35
N THR A 51 37.60 -0.86 12.74
CA THR A 51 38.29 -1.66 13.77
C THR A 51 37.67 -1.45 15.14
N SER A 52 37.26 -0.22 15.45
CA SER A 52 36.53 0.09 16.69
C SER A 52 35.17 -0.61 16.77
N LEU A 53 34.46 -0.73 15.64
CA LEU A 53 33.19 -1.48 15.54
C LEU A 53 33.39 -2.99 15.69
N ALA A 54 34.51 -3.54 15.19
CA ALA A 54 34.80 -4.98 15.31
C ALA A 54 34.98 -5.45 16.76
N GLY A 55 35.31 -4.53 17.68
CA GLY A 55 35.46 -4.80 19.12
C GLY A 55 34.10 -4.79 19.90
N ILE A 56 33.02 -4.36 19.28
CA ILE A 56 31.70 -4.30 19.93
C ILE A 56 31.14 -5.71 20.03
N LYS A 57 31.17 -6.28 21.21
CA LYS A 57 30.45 -7.54 21.50
C LYS A 57 28.96 -7.24 21.57
N PRO A 58 28.10 -7.92 20.78
CA PRO A 58 26.66 -7.72 20.88
C PRO A 58 26.21 -8.02 22.31
N LYS A 59 25.62 -7.02 22.95
CA LYS A 59 25.00 -7.19 24.26
C LYS A 59 23.84 -8.17 24.11
N LYS A 60 23.89 -9.31 24.77
CA LYS A 60 22.73 -10.23 24.80
C LYS A 60 21.56 -9.46 25.40
N ILE A 61 20.62 -9.10 24.56
CA ILE A 61 19.32 -8.59 25.00
C ILE A 61 18.59 -9.81 25.55
N ALA A 62 18.44 -9.87 26.87
CA ALA A 62 17.57 -10.86 27.50
C ALA A 62 16.17 -10.70 26.87
N ARG A 63 15.62 -11.77 26.28
CA ARG A 63 14.19 -11.77 25.94
C ARG A 63 13.48 -11.55 27.27
N SER A 64 12.83 -10.40 27.43
CA SER A 64 11.86 -10.22 28.49
C SER A 64 10.81 -11.32 28.27
N ARG A 65 10.84 -12.37 29.07
CA ARG A 65 9.63 -13.16 29.28
C ARG A 65 8.67 -12.18 29.93
N SER A 66 7.55 -11.90 29.27
CA SER A 66 6.44 -11.25 29.92
C SER A 66 6.03 -12.17 31.07
N GLU A 67 6.52 -11.88 32.25
CA GLU A 67 6.05 -12.52 33.46
C GLU A 67 4.58 -12.15 33.61
N GLY A 68 3.67 -13.08 33.23
CA GLY A 68 2.24 -12.99 33.52
C GLY A 68 1.47 -11.79 32.97
N GLY A 69 2.05 -11.01 32.06
CA GLY A 69 1.41 -9.82 31.49
C GLY A 69 0.26 -10.19 30.56
N LYS A 70 -0.90 -9.53 30.73
CA LYS A 70 -2.04 -9.58 29.81
C LYS A 70 -1.54 -9.29 28.39
N ARG A 71 -1.87 -10.17 27.41
CA ARG A 71 -1.50 -9.92 26.02
C ARG A 71 -2.13 -8.61 25.54
N PRO A 72 -1.43 -7.78 24.75
CA PRO A 72 -1.99 -6.56 24.19
C PRO A 72 -3.29 -6.85 23.45
N GLU A 73 -4.28 -6.01 23.59
CA GLU A 73 -5.57 -6.18 22.89
C GLU A 73 -5.49 -5.54 21.50
N ALA A 74 -5.99 -6.23 20.50
CA ALA A 74 -5.95 -5.75 19.12
C ALA A 74 -7.24 -6.07 18.34
N THR A 75 -7.44 -5.31 17.25
CA THR A 75 -8.44 -5.58 16.22
C THR A 75 -7.70 -5.83 14.90
N ALA A 76 -8.05 -6.91 14.21
CA ALA A 76 -7.62 -7.15 12.84
C ALA A 76 -8.65 -6.60 11.87
N ILE A 77 -8.22 -5.86 10.84
CA ILE A 77 -9.10 -5.33 9.77
C ILE A 77 -8.69 -5.99 8.47
N LEU A 78 -9.52 -6.85 7.92
CA LEU A 78 -9.40 -7.40 6.57
C LEU A 78 -10.18 -6.50 5.62
N VAL A 79 -9.49 -5.87 4.68
CA VAL A 79 -10.09 -4.95 3.72
C VAL A 79 -10.39 -5.70 2.43
N LEU A 80 -11.63 -5.61 1.97
CA LEU A 80 -12.12 -6.24 0.76
C LEU A 80 -12.69 -5.18 -0.17
N SER A 81 -12.14 -5.05 -1.37
CA SER A 81 -12.65 -4.15 -2.41
C SER A 81 -12.10 -4.55 -3.77
N ASP A 82 -12.67 -3.99 -4.81
CA ASP A 82 -12.14 -4.06 -6.17
C ASP A 82 -11.95 -5.52 -6.64
N TRP A 83 -12.98 -6.34 -6.41
CA TRP A 83 -12.98 -7.73 -6.83
C TRP A 83 -13.29 -7.87 -8.32
N HIS A 84 -14.26 -7.08 -8.84
CA HIS A 84 -14.68 -7.10 -10.23
C HIS A 84 -14.90 -8.53 -10.75
N VAL A 85 -15.65 -9.33 -9.99
CA VAL A 85 -15.70 -10.80 -10.11
C VAL A 85 -16.05 -11.32 -11.49
N GLU A 86 -16.89 -10.61 -12.23
CA GLU A 86 -17.38 -11.02 -13.55
C GLU A 86 -16.57 -10.47 -14.71
N GLU A 87 -15.57 -9.62 -14.49
CA GLU A 87 -14.75 -9.08 -15.57
C GLU A 87 -13.83 -10.17 -16.14
N TYR A 88 -13.79 -10.27 -17.44
CA TYR A 88 -12.82 -11.08 -18.17
C TYR A 88 -11.62 -10.22 -18.54
N VAL A 89 -10.44 -10.62 -18.10
CA VAL A 89 -9.18 -9.97 -18.52
C VAL A 89 -8.38 -10.97 -19.34
N ASP A 90 -8.21 -10.62 -20.62
CA ASP A 90 -7.36 -11.38 -21.54
C ASP A 90 -5.88 -11.02 -21.31
N PRO A 91 -5.00 -11.99 -21.02
CA PRO A 91 -3.58 -11.72 -20.83
C PRO A 91 -2.88 -11.12 -22.05
N ALA A 92 -3.43 -11.29 -23.25
CA ALA A 92 -2.89 -10.69 -24.46
C ALA A 92 -3.16 -9.18 -24.57
N THR A 93 -4.09 -8.63 -23.78
CA THR A 93 -4.52 -7.22 -23.87
C THR A 93 -3.85 -6.31 -22.86
N ASN A 94 -2.97 -6.83 -21.99
CA ASN A 94 -2.28 -6.05 -20.98
C ASN A 94 -0.80 -6.44 -20.86
N VAL A 95 0.06 -5.45 -20.56
CA VAL A 95 1.51 -5.63 -20.57
C VAL A 95 2.01 -6.69 -19.58
N PRO A 96 1.51 -6.79 -18.33
CA PRO A 96 1.94 -7.84 -17.40
C PRO A 96 1.46 -9.24 -17.76
N GLY A 97 0.52 -9.39 -18.71
CA GLY A 97 -0.09 -10.68 -19.03
C GLY A 97 -0.99 -11.22 -17.93
N ASN A 98 -1.64 -10.35 -17.14
CA ASN A 98 -2.59 -10.78 -16.12
C ASN A 98 -3.84 -11.35 -16.78
N GLU A 99 -4.28 -12.51 -16.28
CA GLU A 99 -5.52 -13.17 -16.65
C GLU A 99 -6.52 -13.09 -15.51
N TYR A 100 -7.79 -12.85 -15.83
CA TYR A 100 -8.86 -12.87 -14.84
C TYR A 100 -10.15 -13.44 -15.41
N THR A 101 -10.72 -14.37 -14.67
CA THR A 101 -11.98 -15.07 -14.98
C THR A 101 -12.70 -15.37 -13.67
N LEU A 102 -13.96 -15.81 -13.72
CA LEU A 102 -14.69 -16.25 -12.54
C LEU A 102 -13.95 -17.35 -11.74
N ASP A 103 -13.30 -18.30 -12.43
CA ASP A 103 -12.53 -19.36 -11.79
C ASP A 103 -11.28 -18.82 -11.09
N ILE A 104 -10.63 -17.83 -11.70
CA ILE A 104 -9.47 -17.15 -11.11
C ILE A 104 -9.93 -16.31 -9.91
N ALA A 105 -11.06 -15.60 -10.01
CA ALA A 105 -11.65 -14.87 -8.89
C ALA A 105 -11.91 -15.80 -7.70
N ASP A 106 -12.57 -16.93 -7.92
CA ASP A 106 -12.86 -17.93 -6.87
C ASP A 106 -11.56 -18.47 -6.22
N ARG A 107 -10.57 -18.79 -7.04
CA ARG A 107 -9.25 -19.23 -6.57
C ARG A 107 -8.54 -18.15 -5.72
N ARG A 108 -8.53 -16.90 -6.19
CA ARG A 108 -7.93 -15.77 -5.47
C ARG A 108 -8.64 -15.50 -4.14
N ILE A 109 -9.97 -15.58 -4.08
CA ILE A 109 -10.75 -15.46 -2.84
C ILE A 109 -10.40 -16.58 -1.85
N LYS A 110 -10.31 -17.81 -2.32
CA LYS A 110 -9.90 -18.95 -1.47
C LYS A 110 -8.48 -18.76 -0.90
N GLN A 111 -7.54 -18.32 -1.73
CA GLN A 111 -6.18 -17.99 -1.27
C GLN A 111 -6.18 -16.82 -0.27
N LEU A 112 -7.01 -15.80 -0.49
CA LEU A 112 -7.17 -14.69 0.43
C LEU A 112 -7.64 -15.16 1.80
N VAL A 113 -8.70 -15.96 1.85
CA VAL A 113 -9.23 -16.52 3.11
C VAL A 113 -8.16 -17.34 3.82
N GLN A 114 -7.49 -18.25 3.12
CA GLN A 114 -6.45 -19.09 3.70
C GLN A 114 -5.31 -18.26 4.30
N ARG A 115 -4.79 -17.29 3.54
CA ARG A 115 -3.67 -16.43 3.97
C ARG A 115 -4.08 -15.48 5.09
N ALA A 116 -5.27 -14.87 4.99
CA ALA A 116 -5.80 -14.01 6.04
C ALA A 116 -5.97 -14.77 7.37
N SER A 117 -6.58 -15.96 7.32
CA SER A 117 -6.73 -16.81 8.51
C SER A 117 -5.38 -17.14 9.14
N MET A 118 -4.39 -17.56 8.34
CA MET A 118 -3.04 -17.85 8.84
C MET A 118 -2.39 -16.63 9.51
N LEU A 119 -2.48 -15.46 8.90
CA LEU A 119 -1.89 -14.23 9.44
C LEU A 119 -2.58 -13.80 10.74
N ILE A 120 -3.91 -13.89 10.80
CA ILE A 120 -4.67 -13.53 12.00
C ILE A 120 -4.41 -14.53 13.13
N GLU A 121 -4.36 -15.84 12.84
CA GLU A 121 -3.99 -16.84 13.85
C GLU A 121 -2.55 -16.67 14.34
N HIS A 122 -1.63 -16.31 13.45
CA HIS A 122 -0.28 -15.94 13.88
C HIS A 122 -0.30 -14.70 14.80
N GLU A 123 -1.08 -13.68 14.47
CA GLU A 123 -1.24 -12.49 15.30
C GLU A 123 -1.84 -12.83 16.67
N LYS A 124 -2.80 -13.75 16.76
CA LYS A 124 -3.37 -14.25 18.02
C LYS A 124 -2.34 -14.89 18.93
N SER A 125 -1.22 -15.37 18.41
CA SER A 125 -0.12 -15.88 19.22
C SER A 125 0.63 -14.75 19.97
N LEU A 126 0.54 -13.51 19.47
CA LEU A 126 1.24 -12.33 19.97
C LEU A 126 0.32 -11.40 20.76
N THR A 127 -0.93 -11.24 20.29
CA THR A 127 -1.93 -10.31 20.81
C THR A 127 -3.25 -11.03 21.09
N ASN A 128 -4.13 -10.39 21.86
CA ASN A 128 -5.51 -10.84 22.05
C ASN A 128 -6.40 -10.15 20.98
N ILE A 129 -6.71 -10.83 19.88
CA ILE A 129 -7.62 -10.32 18.85
C ILE A 129 -9.05 -10.34 19.40
N ARG A 130 -9.58 -9.18 19.76
CA ARG A 130 -10.94 -9.02 20.34
C ARG A 130 -12.04 -9.16 19.30
N ARG A 131 -11.75 -8.68 18.07
CA ARG A 131 -12.66 -8.74 16.92
C ARG A 131 -11.88 -8.72 15.61
N ILE A 132 -12.55 -9.16 14.55
CA ILE A 132 -12.10 -8.98 13.18
C ILE A 132 -13.08 -8.02 12.51
N VAL A 133 -12.57 -6.99 11.84
CA VAL A 133 -13.34 -6.13 10.94
C VAL A 133 -13.18 -6.66 9.52
N VAL A 134 -14.26 -7.06 8.87
CA VAL A 134 -14.29 -7.40 7.46
C VAL A 134 -14.88 -6.19 6.72
N ALA A 135 -14.01 -5.30 6.25
CA ALA A 135 -14.41 -4.05 5.62
C ALA A 135 -14.74 -4.29 4.14
N ALA A 136 -16.03 -4.29 3.78
CA ALA A 136 -16.51 -4.49 2.42
C ALA A 136 -16.65 -3.14 1.73
N LEU A 137 -15.66 -2.74 0.92
CA LEU A 137 -15.52 -1.37 0.43
C LEU A 137 -15.84 -1.19 -1.06
N GLY A 138 -16.69 -2.06 -1.62
CA GLY A 138 -17.27 -1.88 -2.95
C GLY A 138 -16.41 -2.37 -4.11
N ASP A 139 -16.96 -2.20 -5.31
CA ASP A 139 -16.48 -2.72 -6.59
C ASP A 139 -16.20 -4.24 -6.54
N PHE A 140 -17.11 -4.96 -5.86
CA PHE A 140 -17.18 -6.42 -5.95
C PHE A 140 -17.62 -6.88 -7.33
N VAL A 141 -18.41 -6.04 -8.01
CA VAL A 141 -18.89 -6.26 -9.37
C VAL A 141 -18.39 -5.15 -10.30
N THR A 142 -18.18 -5.49 -11.56
CA THR A 142 -17.83 -4.54 -12.63
C THR A 142 -19.05 -3.80 -13.14
N GLY A 143 -20.19 -4.48 -13.20
CA GLY A 143 -21.43 -3.91 -13.72
C GLY A 143 -21.35 -3.50 -15.18
N HIS A 144 -22.37 -2.77 -15.64
CA HIS A 144 -22.49 -2.33 -17.04
C HIS A 144 -22.49 -0.80 -17.13
N ILE A 145 -21.51 -0.15 -16.51
CA ILE A 145 -21.45 1.32 -16.43
C ILE A 145 -20.77 1.99 -17.63
N HIS A 146 -20.09 1.18 -18.46
CA HIS A 146 -19.48 1.55 -19.72
C HIS A 146 -19.76 0.47 -20.77
N ASP A 147 -19.88 0.85 -22.04
CA ASP A 147 -20.27 -0.08 -23.11
C ASP A 147 -19.24 -1.21 -23.29
N ASP A 148 -17.96 -0.93 -23.17
CA ASP A 148 -16.87 -1.91 -23.25
C ASP A 148 -16.92 -2.97 -22.12
N LEU A 149 -17.41 -2.61 -20.94
CA LEU A 149 -17.57 -3.55 -19.86
C LEU A 149 -18.69 -4.57 -20.10
N VAL A 150 -19.72 -4.20 -20.90
CA VAL A 150 -20.78 -5.15 -21.29
C VAL A 150 -20.20 -6.29 -22.15
N GLU A 151 -19.18 -6.00 -22.95
CA GLU A 151 -18.52 -6.98 -23.82
C GLU A 151 -17.55 -7.89 -23.05
N THR A 152 -17.01 -7.43 -21.93
CA THR A 152 -15.96 -8.13 -21.16
C THR A 152 -16.47 -8.81 -19.90
N THR A 153 -17.76 -8.74 -19.56
CA THR A 153 -18.30 -9.39 -18.37
C THR A 153 -18.85 -10.81 -18.66
N GLN A 154 -18.55 -11.75 -17.77
CA GLN A 154 -18.98 -13.15 -17.87
C GLN A 154 -20.35 -13.40 -17.25
N LEU A 155 -20.86 -12.50 -16.44
CA LEU A 155 -22.17 -12.58 -15.79
C LEU A 155 -22.93 -11.25 -15.93
N ALA A 156 -24.25 -11.33 -16.01
CA ALA A 156 -25.09 -10.14 -15.87
C ALA A 156 -25.00 -9.57 -14.44
N PRO A 157 -25.17 -8.24 -14.24
CA PRO A 157 -24.87 -7.57 -12.95
C PRO A 157 -25.55 -8.18 -11.72
N LEU A 158 -26.83 -8.60 -11.81
CA LEU A 158 -27.53 -9.26 -10.70
C LEU A 158 -26.94 -10.65 -10.39
N ALA A 159 -26.55 -11.40 -11.42
CA ALA A 159 -25.92 -12.71 -11.22
C ALA A 159 -24.53 -12.54 -10.60
N ALA A 160 -23.76 -11.55 -11.06
CA ALA A 160 -22.47 -11.19 -10.48
C ALA A 160 -22.58 -10.76 -9.02
N THR A 161 -23.57 -9.90 -8.71
CA THR A 161 -23.84 -9.45 -7.32
C THR A 161 -24.16 -10.63 -6.40
N ARG A 162 -24.99 -11.58 -6.85
CA ARG A 162 -25.27 -12.80 -6.08
C ARG A 162 -24.02 -13.63 -5.90
N TRP A 163 -23.26 -13.86 -6.96
CA TRP A 163 -22.03 -14.64 -6.93
C TRP A 163 -20.99 -14.05 -5.97
N ALA A 164 -20.80 -12.73 -6.01
CA ALA A 164 -19.93 -12.00 -5.08
C ALA A 164 -20.42 -12.09 -3.65
N GLY A 165 -21.74 -11.97 -3.44
CA GLY A 165 -22.37 -12.09 -2.11
C GLY A 165 -22.17 -13.46 -1.46
N GLU A 166 -22.27 -14.55 -2.23
CA GLU A 166 -21.99 -15.90 -1.75
C GLU A 166 -20.55 -16.02 -1.24
N ARG A 167 -19.57 -15.46 -1.97
CA ARG A 167 -18.15 -15.49 -1.59
C ARG A 167 -17.84 -14.57 -0.42
N LEU A 168 -18.43 -13.38 -0.40
CA LEU A 168 -18.31 -12.46 0.75
C LEU A 168 -18.86 -13.13 2.02
N GLY A 169 -20.00 -13.82 1.92
CA GLY A 169 -20.55 -14.65 3.00
C GLY A 169 -19.54 -15.68 3.50
N GLY A 170 -18.87 -16.40 2.58
CA GLY A 170 -17.84 -17.39 2.92
C GLY A 170 -16.59 -16.77 3.59
N VAL A 171 -16.19 -15.56 3.18
CA VAL A 171 -15.10 -14.84 3.88
C VAL A 171 -15.52 -14.48 5.31
N ILE A 172 -16.74 -13.96 5.49
CA ILE A 172 -17.27 -13.59 6.81
C ILE A 172 -17.41 -14.85 7.70
N ASP A 173 -17.85 -15.98 7.15
CA ASP A 173 -17.91 -17.25 7.87
C ASP A 173 -16.55 -17.66 8.39
N ALA A 174 -15.55 -17.68 7.51
CA ALA A 174 -14.19 -18.06 7.89
C ALA A 174 -13.58 -17.14 8.96
N MET A 175 -13.84 -15.84 8.89
CA MET A 175 -13.37 -14.90 9.92
C MET A 175 -14.14 -15.06 11.24
N ALA A 176 -15.43 -15.39 11.17
CA ALA A 176 -16.27 -15.59 12.34
C ALA A 176 -15.90 -16.86 13.15
N GLU A 177 -15.29 -17.86 12.52
CA GLU A 177 -14.66 -19.00 13.20
C GLU A 177 -13.48 -18.59 14.11
N ILE A 178 -12.82 -17.47 13.81
CA ILE A 178 -11.61 -17.04 14.52
C ILE A 178 -11.93 -16.09 15.67
N ALA A 179 -12.80 -15.08 15.44
CA ALA A 179 -13.20 -14.07 16.42
C ALA A 179 -14.53 -13.41 16.03
N PRO A 180 -15.19 -12.66 16.95
CA PRO A 180 -16.35 -11.84 16.59
C PRO A 180 -16.06 -10.90 15.41
N VAL A 181 -17.03 -10.78 14.47
CA VAL A 181 -16.85 -10.03 13.24
C VAL A 181 -17.72 -8.77 13.22
N LEU A 182 -17.13 -7.65 12.79
CA LEU A 182 -17.84 -6.43 12.43
C LEU A 182 -17.64 -6.18 10.92
N VAL A 183 -18.75 -5.94 10.21
CA VAL A 183 -18.75 -5.72 8.76
C VAL A 183 -19.18 -4.29 8.42
N PRO A 184 -18.26 -3.33 8.39
CA PRO A 184 -18.53 -2.02 7.81
C PRO A 184 -18.55 -2.11 6.29
N THR A 185 -19.46 -1.36 5.63
CA THR A 185 -19.59 -1.37 4.18
C THR A 185 -19.49 0.02 3.57
N ALA A 186 -19.02 0.08 2.34
CA ALA A 186 -19.12 1.23 1.45
C ALA A 186 -19.40 0.71 0.03
N SER A 187 -20.34 1.33 -0.68
CA SER A 187 -20.62 0.94 -2.07
C SER A 187 -19.57 1.49 -3.02
N GLY A 188 -19.24 0.71 -4.03
CA GLY A 188 -18.38 1.13 -5.12
C GLY A 188 -19.11 1.93 -6.19
N ASN A 189 -18.38 2.44 -7.15
CA ASN A 189 -18.96 3.17 -8.26
C ASN A 189 -19.38 2.26 -9.43
N HIS A 190 -18.86 1.05 -9.50
CA HIS A 190 -19.17 0.09 -10.56
C HIS A 190 -20.52 -0.60 -10.36
N GLY A 191 -20.92 -0.87 -9.13
CA GLY A 191 -22.22 -1.49 -8.81
C GLY A 191 -23.44 -0.57 -8.97
N ARG A 192 -23.32 0.62 -9.56
CA ARG A 192 -24.44 1.55 -9.73
C ARG A 192 -25.43 1.09 -10.80
N THR A 193 -26.72 1.38 -10.57
CA THR A 193 -27.80 1.08 -11.53
C THR A 193 -28.08 2.22 -12.52
N THR A 194 -27.35 3.33 -12.42
CA THR A 194 -27.57 4.54 -13.22
C THR A 194 -26.37 4.80 -14.15
N LEU A 195 -26.63 5.31 -15.34
CA LEU A 195 -25.58 5.65 -16.30
C LEU A 195 -24.60 6.70 -15.75
N LYS A 196 -25.11 7.72 -15.06
CA LYS A 196 -24.28 8.76 -14.42
C LYS A 196 -24.27 8.56 -12.91
N PRO A 197 -23.11 8.76 -12.24
CA PRO A 197 -23.03 8.70 -10.80
C PRO A 197 -24.04 9.62 -10.11
N ARG A 198 -24.61 9.16 -9.01
CA ARG A 198 -25.42 9.96 -8.08
C ARG A 198 -24.55 10.29 -6.87
N ILE A 199 -24.84 11.40 -6.21
CA ILE A 199 -24.09 11.82 -5.01
C ILE A 199 -24.96 11.63 -3.77
N ALA A 200 -26.11 12.30 -3.71
CA ALA A 200 -26.96 12.24 -2.53
C ALA A 200 -27.72 10.92 -2.37
N THR A 201 -28.03 10.27 -3.47
CA THR A 201 -28.81 9.00 -3.54
C THR A 201 -27.98 7.83 -4.08
N GLU A 202 -26.66 7.90 -3.97
CA GLU A 202 -25.74 6.89 -4.48
C GLU A 202 -26.12 5.47 -4.00
N ASN A 203 -26.31 5.32 -2.70
CA ASN A 203 -26.64 4.04 -2.09
C ASN A 203 -28.02 3.48 -2.49
N GLU A 204 -28.97 4.34 -2.84
CA GLU A 204 -30.28 3.90 -3.33
C GLU A 204 -30.20 3.32 -4.76
N HIS A 205 -29.14 3.59 -5.46
CA HIS A 205 -28.88 3.17 -6.82
C HIS A 205 -27.67 2.23 -6.95
N SER A 206 -27.44 1.38 -5.95
CA SER A 206 -26.31 0.45 -5.92
C SER A 206 -26.76 -0.99 -5.70
N PHE A 207 -26.32 -1.91 -6.58
CA PHE A 207 -26.50 -3.35 -6.40
C PHE A 207 -25.79 -3.84 -5.13
N GLU A 208 -24.63 -3.29 -4.83
CA GLU A 208 -23.85 -3.66 -3.65
C GLU A 208 -24.50 -3.20 -2.35
N GLN A 209 -25.05 -1.99 -2.33
CA GLN A 209 -25.83 -1.53 -1.17
C GLN A 209 -27.02 -2.44 -0.90
N HIS A 210 -27.73 -2.84 -1.96
CA HIS A 210 -28.82 -3.80 -1.84
C HIS A 210 -28.32 -5.15 -1.30
N LEU A 211 -27.19 -5.64 -1.82
CA LEU A 211 -26.55 -6.86 -1.33
C LEU A 211 -26.23 -6.76 0.17
N TYR A 212 -25.57 -5.69 0.61
CA TYR A 212 -25.18 -5.51 2.01
C TYR A 212 -26.40 -5.44 2.94
N LEU A 213 -27.45 -4.71 2.55
CA LEU A 213 -28.68 -4.63 3.32
C LEU A 213 -29.37 -6.00 3.41
N THR A 214 -29.40 -6.77 2.32
CA THR A 214 -29.97 -8.11 2.28
C THR A 214 -29.19 -9.08 3.16
N MET A 215 -27.86 -9.06 3.08
CA MET A 215 -27.00 -9.91 3.93
C MET A 215 -27.12 -9.53 5.40
N ALA A 216 -27.15 -8.25 5.73
CA ALA A 216 -27.33 -7.77 7.10
C ALA A 216 -28.69 -8.16 7.68
N ALA A 217 -29.77 -8.07 6.89
CA ALA A 217 -31.11 -8.48 7.31
C ALA A 217 -31.24 -10.01 7.50
N ALA A 218 -30.50 -10.79 6.73
CA ALA A 218 -30.48 -12.24 6.82
C ALA A 218 -29.52 -12.77 7.92
N GLU A 219 -28.71 -11.91 8.53
CA GLU A 219 -27.71 -12.30 9.53
C GLU A 219 -28.35 -12.85 10.81
N LYS A 220 -27.97 -14.07 11.20
CA LYS A 220 -28.50 -14.76 12.39
C LYS A 220 -27.43 -15.00 13.45
N ARG A 221 -26.16 -14.84 13.12
CA ARG A 221 -25.03 -15.12 14.02
C ARG A 221 -24.85 -13.95 15.00
N LYS A 222 -24.97 -14.20 16.29
CA LYS A 222 -24.88 -13.18 17.35
C LYS A 222 -23.53 -12.47 17.41
N HIS A 223 -22.47 -13.11 16.91
CA HIS A 223 -21.10 -12.60 16.91
C HIS A 223 -20.68 -11.96 15.58
N VAL A 224 -21.62 -11.81 14.64
CA VAL A 224 -21.43 -11.04 13.40
C VAL A 224 -22.36 -9.84 13.44
N GLN A 225 -21.78 -8.65 13.28
CA GLN A 225 -22.48 -7.39 13.29
C GLN A 225 -22.24 -6.64 11.98
N TRP A 226 -23.28 -6.08 11.40
CA TRP A 226 -23.19 -5.27 10.20
C TRP A 226 -23.33 -3.80 10.54
N GLN A 227 -22.42 -2.97 9.98
CA GLN A 227 -22.55 -1.52 9.96
C GLN A 227 -22.64 -1.06 8.50
N VAL A 228 -23.83 -1.20 7.92
CA VAL A 228 -24.08 -0.81 6.52
C VAL A 228 -24.01 0.71 6.40
N GLY A 229 -23.13 1.20 5.53
CA GLY A 229 -22.96 2.63 5.27
C GLY A 229 -24.24 3.26 4.68
N LYS A 230 -24.61 4.43 5.18
CA LYS A 230 -25.76 5.20 4.69
C LYS A 230 -25.37 6.30 3.71
N GLY A 231 -24.08 6.55 3.54
CA GLY A 231 -23.52 7.55 2.66
C GLY A 231 -22.12 7.15 2.24
N TYR A 232 -21.44 8.05 1.54
CA TYR A 232 -20.10 7.81 1.01
C TYR A 232 -19.05 7.43 2.08
N LEU A 233 -19.15 8.02 3.27
CA LEU A 233 -18.21 7.77 4.38
C LEU A 233 -18.90 6.95 5.48
N ASN A 234 -18.29 5.86 5.89
CA ASN A 234 -18.71 5.03 7.00
C ASN A 234 -17.66 5.08 8.11
N ILE A 235 -17.97 5.66 9.27
CA ILE A 235 -17.04 5.82 10.38
C ILE A 235 -17.37 4.80 11.46
N VAL A 236 -16.36 4.02 11.82
CA VAL A 236 -16.41 2.97 12.85
C VAL A 236 -15.55 3.35 14.02
N ASP A 237 -16.09 3.18 15.21
CA ASP A 237 -15.34 3.29 16.45
C ASP A 237 -14.85 1.91 16.89
N LEU A 238 -13.54 1.74 16.94
CA LEU A 238 -12.87 0.54 17.41
C LEU A 238 -12.28 0.83 18.81
N ASP A 239 -13.16 0.96 19.79
CA ASP A 239 -12.79 1.22 21.19
C ASP A 239 -11.93 2.50 21.35
N GLY A 240 -12.34 3.59 20.69
CA GLY A 240 -11.66 4.89 20.69
C GLY A 240 -10.72 5.10 19.49
N PHE A 241 -10.41 4.06 18.72
CA PHE A 241 -9.68 4.19 17.44
C PHE A 241 -10.68 4.34 16.30
N LEU A 242 -10.89 5.57 15.85
CA LEU A 242 -11.85 5.86 14.78
C LEU A 242 -11.26 5.55 13.42
N VAL A 243 -11.95 4.70 12.64
CA VAL A 243 -11.59 4.40 11.25
C VAL A 243 -12.70 4.89 10.33
N ARG A 244 -12.32 5.62 9.27
CA ARG A 244 -13.24 6.05 8.22
C ARG A 244 -13.04 5.17 6.99
N PHE A 245 -14.08 4.46 6.63
CA PHE A 245 -14.15 3.61 5.45
C PHE A 245 -14.89 4.33 4.32
N SER A 246 -14.38 4.18 3.10
CA SER A 246 -15.04 4.62 1.87
C SER A 246 -14.59 3.73 0.71
N HIS A 247 -15.25 3.81 -0.43
CA HIS A 247 -14.70 3.13 -1.61
C HIS A 247 -13.47 3.84 -2.18
N GLY A 248 -13.45 5.17 -2.24
CA GLY A 248 -12.30 5.94 -2.73
C GLY A 248 -12.55 6.73 -4.01
N HIS A 249 -13.63 6.50 -4.74
CA HIS A 249 -13.92 7.12 -6.05
C HIS A 249 -14.17 8.64 -6.01
N ALA A 250 -14.41 9.24 -4.84
CA ALA A 250 -14.47 10.70 -4.71
C ALA A 250 -13.09 11.36 -4.63
N LEU A 251 -12.01 10.58 -4.47
CA LEU A 251 -10.65 11.08 -4.49
C LEU A 251 -10.24 11.33 -5.95
N ARG A 252 -10.17 12.58 -6.36
CA ARG A 252 -9.82 12.93 -7.74
C ARG A 252 -8.31 12.95 -7.92
N PHE A 253 -7.81 12.01 -8.74
CA PHE A 253 -6.41 11.94 -9.14
C PHE A 253 -6.32 11.85 -10.66
N GLY A 254 -5.77 12.86 -11.31
CA GLY A 254 -5.59 12.94 -12.76
C GLY A 254 -4.17 12.64 -13.24
N GLY A 255 -3.36 11.93 -12.44
CA GLY A 255 -1.93 11.75 -12.69
C GLY A 255 -1.12 12.98 -12.24
N GLY A 256 0.03 12.78 -11.65
CA GLY A 256 0.91 13.86 -11.23
C GLY A 256 1.96 13.41 -10.22
N VAL A 257 2.90 14.31 -9.95
CA VAL A 257 3.95 14.07 -8.96
C VAL A 257 3.34 13.82 -7.58
N GLY A 258 3.77 12.76 -6.91
CA GLY A 258 3.25 12.37 -5.59
C GLY A 258 2.07 11.39 -5.63
N GLY A 259 1.61 10.96 -6.82
CA GLY A 259 0.59 9.93 -6.98
C GLY A 259 -0.69 10.23 -6.20
N LEU A 260 -1.33 9.18 -5.70
CA LEU A 260 -2.54 9.23 -4.87
C LEU A 260 -2.33 9.94 -3.52
N THR A 261 -1.11 10.02 -3.03
CA THR A 261 -0.79 10.53 -1.68
C THR A 261 -1.27 11.98 -1.48
N ILE A 262 -1.03 12.85 -2.45
CA ILE A 262 -1.41 14.27 -2.35
C ILE A 262 -2.94 14.45 -2.33
N PRO A 263 -3.73 13.94 -3.31
CA PRO A 263 -5.18 14.09 -3.30
C PRO A 263 -5.84 13.42 -2.09
N ALA A 264 -5.38 12.25 -1.67
CA ALA A 264 -5.88 11.58 -0.48
C ALA A 264 -5.65 12.42 0.78
N ASN A 265 -4.43 12.92 1.02
CA ASN A 265 -4.15 13.77 2.17
C ASN A 265 -4.98 15.06 2.17
N LYS A 266 -5.21 15.69 1.02
CA LYS A 266 -6.06 16.88 0.90
C LYS A 266 -7.51 16.59 1.28
N ALA A 267 -8.06 15.48 0.79
CA ALA A 267 -9.43 15.07 1.12
C ALA A 267 -9.56 14.73 2.62
N ILE A 268 -8.64 13.93 3.16
CA ILE A 268 -8.59 13.56 4.58
C ILE A 268 -8.50 14.80 5.47
N ALA A 269 -7.65 15.77 5.12
CA ALA A 269 -7.53 17.02 5.87
C ALA A 269 -8.88 17.77 5.93
N ASN A 270 -9.58 17.87 4.80
CA ASN A 270 -10.90 18.51 4.75
C ASN A 270 -11.96 17.73 5.55
N TRP A 271 -12.03 16.41 5.42
CA TRP A 271 -12.98 15.58 6.18
C TRP A 271 -12.71 15.65 7.69
N ASN A 272 -11.45 15.76 8.10
CA ASN A 272 -11.04 15.85 9.50
C ASN A 272 -11.40 17.20 10.16
N ILE A 273 -11.76 18.22 9.39
CA ILE A 273 -12.30 19.49 9.94
C ILE A 273 -13.65 19.22 10.60
N SER A 274 -14.52 18.40 9.96
CA SER A 274 -15.85 18.08 10.50
C SER A 274 -15.81 16.93 11.50
N ARG A 275 -15.06 15.88 11.22
CA ARG A 275 -14.89 14.73 12.11
C ARG A 275 -13.53 14.08 11.92
N ARG A 276 -12.66 14.29 12.90
CA ARG A 276 -11.32 13.69 12.91
C ARG A 276 -11.38 12.19 13.16
N VAL A 277 -10.63 11.42 12.38
CA VAL A 277 -10.43 9.98 12.57
C VAL A 277 -8.95 9.65 12.68
N SER A 278 -8.64 8.46 13.17
CA SER A 278 -7.27 7.97 13.34
C SER A 278 -6.70 7.36 12.04
N LEU A 279 -7.57 6.79 11.21
CA LEU A 279 -7.19 6.13 9.96
C LEU A 279 -8.31 6.25 8.92
N ASP A 280 -7.94 6.51 7.67
CA ASP A 280 -8.78 6.36 6.50
C ASP A 280 -8.44 5.07 5.75
N VAL A 281 -9.44 4.29 5.33
CA VAL A 281 -9.26 3.04 4.57
C VAL A 281 -10.17 3.06 3.36
N PHE A 282 -9.61 2.81 2.18
CA PHE A 282 -10.38 2.87 0.93
C PHE A 282 -9.79 1.97 -0.18
N GLY A 283 -10.58 1.67 -1.20
CA GLY A 283 -10.25 0.92 -2.41
C GLY A 283 -10.12 1.80 -3.66
N HIS A 284 -10.74 1.37 -4.77
CA HIS A 284 -10.91 2.07 -6.05
C HIS A 284 -9.65 2.23 -6.90
N TRP A 285 -8.51 2.46 -6.30
CA TRP A 285 -7.27 2.77 -7.01
C TRP A 285 -6.47 1.54 -7.40
N HIS A 286 -6.93 0.36 -7.03
CA HIS A 286 -6.31 -0.94 -7.32
C HIS A 286 -4.83 -1.02 -6.91
N CYS A 287 -4.37 -0.13 -6.03
CA CYS A 287 -3.00 -0.11 -5.57
C CYS A 287 -2.93 -0.13 -4.04
N PHE A 288 -2.22 -1.12 -3.51
CA PHE A 288 -1.90 -1.14 -2.09
C PHE A 288 -0.93 0.01 -1.78
N SER A 289 -1.34 0.88 -0.88
CA SER A 289 -0.50 1.98 -0.40
C SER A 289 -0.81 2.27 1.07
N TRP A 290 0.23 2.49 1.85
CA TRP A 290 0.10 2.86 3.25
C TRP A 290 0.89 4.12 3.55
N LEU A 291 0.21 5.12 4.06
CA LEU A 291 0.82 6.29 4.65
C LEU A 291 0.54 6.27 6.16
N PRO A 292 1.55 6.06 7.03
CA PRO A 292 1.38 5.97 8.48
C PRO A 292 0.61 7.16 9.05
N TYR A 293 -0.32 6.87 9.97
CA TYR A 293 -1.19 7.85 10.64
C TYR A 293 -2.12 8.64 9.69
N ARG A 294 -2.33 8.16 8.48
CA ARG A 294 -3.16 8.82 7.47
C ARG A 294 -4.12 7.86 6.82
N PHE A 295 -3.64 7.00 5.94
CA PHE A 295 -4.51 6.11 5.20
C PHE A 295 -3.88 4.78 4.81
N VAL A 296 -4.75 3.82 4.51
CA VAL A 296 -4.46 2.61 3.74
C VAL A 296 -5.35 2.59 2.52
N ALA A 297 -4.75 2.58 1.34
CA ALA A 297 -5.42 2.24 0.09
C ALA A 297 -5.29 0.73 -0.14
N ASN A 298 -6.40 0.08 -0.49
CA ASN A 298 -6.43 -1.35 -0.73
C ASN A 298 -5.98 -1.69 -2.16
N GLY A 299 -5.36 -2.84 -2.34
CA GLY A 299 -5.12 -3.42 -3.66
C GLY A 299 -6.41 -3.95 -4.29
N SER A 300 -6.33 -4.59 -5.44
CA SER A 300 -7.47 -5.20 -6.12
C SER A 300 -7.34 -6.72 -6.22
N LEU A 301 -8.47 -7.41 -6.33
CA LEU A 301 -8.50 -8.85 -6.59
C LEU A 301 -8.30 -9.15 -8.09
N ILE A 302 -8.87 -8.31 -8.95
CA ILE A 302 -8.75 -8.43 -10.40
C ILE A 302 -7.31 -8.25 -10.89
N GLY A 303 -6.52 -7.37 -10.26
CA GLY A 303 -5.17 -7.04 -10.70
C GLY A 303 -5.15 -6.07 -11.89
N HIS A 304 -4.09 -6.15 -12.69
CA HIS A 304 -3.85 -5.25 -13.81
C HIS A 304 -4.65 -5.66 -15.05
N ASN A 305 -5.21 -4.70 -15.78
CA ASN A 305 -5.98 -4.92 -17.00
C ASN A 305 -5.64 -3.87 -18.07
N ALA A 306 -6.22 -3.98 -19.25
CA ALA A 306 -5.99 -3.06 -20.37
C ALA A 306 -6.31 -1.58 -20.03
N PHE A 307 -7.29 -1.33 -19.14
CA PHE A 307 -7.58 0.02 -18.66
C PHE A 307 -6.43 0.58 -17.81
N ALA A 308 -5.85 -0.25 -16.94
CA ALA A 308 -4.70 0.14 -16.12
C ALA A 308 -3.49 0.54 -16.98
N ASP A 309 -3.19 -0.21 -18.07
CA ASP A 309 -2.15 0.17 -19.04
C ASP A 309 -2.47 1.53 -19.68
N ARG A 310 -3.72 1.75 -20.07
CA ARG A 310 -4.16 2.98 -20.76
C ARG A 310 -4.03 4.22 -19.90
N ILE A 311 -4.33 4.11 -18.61
CA ILE A 311 -4.16 5.21 -17.65
C ILE A 311 -2.75 5.29 -17.06
N LYS A 312 -1.85 4.38 -17.47
CA LYS A 312 -0.47 4.28 -16.96
C LYS A 312 -0.41 4.03 -15.44
N ALA A 313 -1.31 3.18 -14.94
CA ALA A 313 -1.30 2.78 -13.55
C ALA A 313 -0.01 2.00 -13.24
N GLU A 314 0.52 2.19 -12.04
CA GLU A 314 1.64 1.38 -11.55
C GLU A 314 1.20 -0.07 -11.40
N TYR A 315 2.02 -1.00 -11.91
CA TYR A 315 1.74 -2.43 -11.77
C TYR A 315 1.92 -2.87 -10.32
N GLN A 316 0.90 -3.51 -9.79
CA GLN A 316 0.99 -4.24 -8.52
C GLN A 316 0.34 -5.63 -8.67
N PRO A 317 0.91 -6.67 -8.01
CA PRO A 317 0.26 -7.97 -7.96
C PRO A 317 -1.11 -7.89 -7.25
N PRO A 318 -2.08 -8.73 -7.66
CA PRO A 318 -3.39 -8.78 -6.99
C PRO A 318 -3.23 -9.01 -5.48
N SER A 319 -3.86 -8.15 -4.69
CA SER A 319 -3.75 -8.20 -3.23
C SER A 319 -4.94 -7.55 -2.53
N GLN A 320 -5.14 -7.93 -1.27
CA GLN A 320 -6.04 -7.26 -0.33
C GLN A 320 -5.27 -6.94 0.95
N SER A 321 -5.76 -6.03 1.79
CA SER A 321 -5.01 -5.53 2.94
C SER A 321 -5.45 -6.16 4.25
N LEU A 322 -4.49 -6.48 5.10
CA LEU A 322 -4.70 -6.78 6.52
C LEU A 322 -4.04 -5.70 7.39
N ILE A 323 -4.81 -5.12 8.30
CA ILE A 323 -4.37 -4.06 9.21
C ILE A 323 -4.55 -4.56 10.65
N VAL A 324 -3.59 -4.31 11.52
CA VAL A 324 -3.69 -4.61 12.95
C VAL A 324 -3.65 -3.31 13.74
N VAL A 325 -4.71 -3.08 14.52
CA VAL A 325 -4.84 -1.94 15.44
C VAL A 325 -4.62 -2.42 16.85
N ASP A 326 -3.62 -1.87 17.52
CA ASP A 326 -3.28 -2.09 18.93
C ASP A 326 -4.08 -1.10 19.79
N HIS A 327 -4.92 -1.62 20.68
CA HIS A 327 -5.76 -0.82 21.55
C HIS A 327 -5.02 -0.27 22.77
N ASP A 328 -3.98 -0.95 23.25
CA ASP A 328 -3.21 -0.48 24.41
C ASP A 328 -2.45 0.82 24.09
N HIS A 329 -2.04 0.97 22.81
CA HIS A 329 -1.33 2.15 22.34
C HIS A 329 -2.15 3.02 21.37
N ASN A 330 -3.39 2.62 21.08
CA ASN A 330 -4.32 3.30 20.19
C ASN A 330 -3.68 3.66 18.81
N ARG A 331 -3.07 2.66 18.15
CA ARG A 331 -2.35 2.85 16.88
C ARG A 331 -2.34 1.62 15.99
N VAL A 332 -2.11 1.84 14.70
CA VAL A 332 -1.81 0.78 13.74
C VAL A 332 -0.40 0.26 13.98
N THR A 333 -0.25 -1.04 14.17
CA THR A 333 1.04 -1.70 14.38
C THR A 333 1.50 -2.47 13.15
N LYS A 334 0.58 -2.95 12.31
CA LYS A 334 0.89 -3.70 11.09
C LYS A 334 -0.07 -3.34 9.98
N VAL A 335 0.47 -3.22 8.78
CA VAL A 335 -0.30 -3.16 7.52
C VAL A 335 0.41 -4.07 6.52
N LEU A 336 -0.30 -5.08 6.03
CA LEU A 336 0.26 -6.13 5.19
C LEU A 336 -0.59 -6.31 3.93
N PRO A 337 0.00 -6.32 2.73
CA PRO A 337 -0.68 -6.82 1.54
C PRO A 337 -0.76 -8.34 1.59
N ILE A 338 -1.95 -8.89 1.39
CA ILE A 338 -2.18 -10.31 1.18
C ILE A 338 -2.22 -10.54 -0.32
N PHE A 339 -1.12 -10.95 -0.90
CA PHE A 339 -1.06 -11.28 -2.32
C PHE A 339 -1.87 -12.54 -2.62
N VAL A 340 -2.55 -12.58 -3.78
CA VAL A 340 -3.47 -13.66 -4.18
C VAL A 340 -3.20 -14.17 -5.60
N SER A 341 -2.02 -13.89 -6.12
CA SER A 341 -1.55 -14.41 -7.40
C SER A 341 -0.91 -15.79 -7.25
#